data_edd51021aff3c082b20c4796e2e55aa2
#
_entry.id   edd51021aff3c082b20c4796e2e55aa2
#
_cell.length_a   1.000
_cell.length_b   1.000
_cell.length_c   1.000
_cell.angle_alpha   90.00
_cell.angle_beta   90.00
_cell.angle_gamma   90.00
#
_symmetry.space_group_name_H-M   'P 1'
#
loop_
_entity.id
_entity.type
_entity.pdbx_description
1 polymer ?
#
loop_
_entity_poly.entity_id
_entity_poly.type
_entity_poly.pdbx_seq_one_letter_code
_entity_poly.pdbx_strand_id
1 'polypeptide(L)'
;LAISVSFLCSIVEAVLLSTPISFITMKEDEGLKGAALFKKYKTDIDRPISAILTLNTIAHTVGAAGVGAQAAIIFNNSYFGLVSAITTFLILVFSEIIPKTLGASYWKRMTNFAAYTIRLMIFVTYPLVILFESLSKLISPKEQEVTISREEVSAMVNVGEEEGVFEQSENKIIQNLIKLDSIKAYDAMTPRVVSAIASENMTLKEFYKDSSYLHHSRIPVYADSPEFITGYILRREALEYLADDKFEVKLGDIRRDIPYFNEEASISDIWEALLEHKEQIALIIDEYGCFQGILTLEDIIETILGLEIIDEMDEVGDMQQYARERWEQRQKKYKKITLPE
;
A
#
# COMPACT_ATOMS: atom_id res chain seq x y z
N LEU A 1 -11.54 -20.10 43.14
CA LEU A 1 -10.80 -20.78 42.03
C LEU A 1 -11.48 -20.57 40.68
N ALA A 2 -12.79 -20.88 40.52
CA ALA A 2 -13.53 -20.70 39.26
C ALA A 2 -13.46 -19.27 38.71
N ILE A 3 -13.79 -18.27 39.57
CA ILE A 3 -13.71 -16.85 39.21
C ILE A 3 -12.29 -16.45 38.81
N SER A 4 -11.25 -16.95 39.46
CA SER A 4 -9.84 -16.62 39.12
C SER A 4 -9.42 -17.22 37.79
N VAL A 5 -9.85 -18.45 37.47
CA VAL A 5 -9.58 -19.07 36.17
C VAL A 5 -10.29 -18.32 35.07
N SER A 6 -11.58 -18.02 35.25
CA SER A 6 -12.37 -17.27 34.30
C SER A 6 -11.85 -15.85 34.08
N PHE A 7 -11.45 -15.15 35.18
CA PHE A 7 -10.79 -13.84 35.11
C PHE A 7 -9.53 -13.89 34.18
N LEU A 8 -8.70 -14.93 34.36
CA LEU A 8 -7.50 -15.10 33.54
C LEU A 8 -7.84 -15.38 32.07
N CYS A 9 -8.86 -16.20 31.79
CA CYS A 9 -9.35 -16.47 30.45
C CYS A 9 -9.83 -15.19 29.77
N SER A 10 -10.66 -14.39 30.47
CA SER A 10 -11.21 -13.15 29.92
C SER A 10 -10.17 -12.08 29.65
N ILE A 11 -9.13 -11.93 30.51
CA ILE A 11 -8.01 -11.04 30.21
C ILE A 11 -7.30 -11.46 28.96
N VAL A 12 -6.92 -12.72 28.87
CA VAL A 12 -6.10 -13.25 27.75
C VAL A 12 -6.89 -13.20 26.44
N GLU A 13 -8.19 -13.46 26.47
CA GLU A 13 -9.09 -13.28 25.33
C GLU A 13 -9.07 -11.83 24.86
N ALA A 14 -9.28 -10.87 25.75
CA ALA A 14 -9.28 -9.46 25.40
C ALA A 14 -7.94 -8.99 24.85
N VAL A 15 -6.81 -9.44 25.43
CA VAL A 15 -5.47 -9.15 24.89
C VAL A 15 -5.30 -9.72 23.49
N LEU A 16 -5.71 -10.98 23.26
CA LEU A 16 -5.60 -11.64 21.96
C LEU A 16 -6.38 -10.90 20.87
N LEU A 17 -7.61 -10.47 21.19
CA LEU A 17 -8.47 -9.78 20.24
C LEU A 17 -8.01 -8.34 19.99
N SER A 18 -7.63 -7.61 21.03
CA SER A 18 -7.26 -6.18 20.95
C SER A 18 -5.87 -5.91 20.38
N THR A 19 -4.99 -6.91 20.31
CA THR A 19 -3.62 -6.70 19.84
C THR A 19 -3.58 -6.72 18.30
N PRO A 20 -3.19 -5.62 17.61
CA PRO A 20 -3.02 -5.61 16.17
C PRO A 20 -1.83 -6.47 15.73
N ILE A 21 -1.93 -7.07 14.53
CA ILE A 21 -0.85 -7.91 13.99
C ILE A 21 0.42 -7.10 13.70
N SER A 22 0.26 -5.83 13.29
CA SER A 22 1.36 -4.89 13.05
C SER A 22 2.22 -4.67 14.30
N PHE A 23 1.59 -4.48 15.47
CA PHE A 23 2.31 -4.35 16.73
C PHE A 23 3.10 -5.62 17.08
N ILE A 24 2.52 -6.79 16.83
CA ILE A 24 3.19 -8.06 17.13
C ILE A 24 4.41 -8.25 16.22
N THR A 25 4.28 -7.94 14.94
CA THR A 25 5.39 -8.02 13.98
C THR A 25 6.51 -7.06 14.38
N MET A 26 6.21 -5.83 14.74
CA MET A 26 7.20 -4.88 15.25
C MET A 26 7.93 -5.42 16.51
N LYS A 27 7.18 -6.04 17.44
CA LYS A 27 7.76 -6.62 18.66
C LYS A 27 8.56 -7.91 18.41
N GLU A 28 8.24 -8.65 17.37
CA GLU A 28 9.04 -9.79 16.89
C GLU A 28 10.39 -9.32 16.36
N ASP A 29 10.42 -8.26 15.55
CA ASP A 29 11.63 -7.64 15.02
C ASP A 29 12.52 -7.06 16.14
N GLU A 30 11.92 -6.54 17.22
CA GLU A 30 12.62 -6.11 18.44
C GLU A 30 13.14 -7.28 19.29
N GLY A 31 12.88 -8.54 18.92
CA GLY A 31 13.36 -9.73 19.62
C GLY A 31 12.59 -10.14 20.87
N LEU A 32 11.32 -9.72 21.02
CA LEU A 32 10.49 -10.13 22.16
C LEU A 32 10.17 -11.64 22.09
N LYS A 33 10.62 -12.42 23.07
CA LYS A 33 10.56 -13.90 23.05
C LYS A 33 9.15 -14.50 22.85
N GLY A 34 8.10 -13.81 23.31
CA GLY A 34 6.72 -14.27 23.16
C GLY A 34 6.04 -13.78 21.86
N ALA A 35 6.64 -12.85 21.12
CA ALA A 35 6.00 -12.22 19.98
C ALA A 35 5.74 -13.22 18.83
N ALA A 36 6.71 -14.03 18.46
CA ALA A 36 6.56 -15.06 17.43
C ALA A 36 5.45 -16.08 17.79
N LEU A 37 5.38 -16.47 19.06
CA LEU A 37 4.35 -17.38 19.55
C LEU A 37 2.95 -16.70 19.49
N PHE A 38 2.86 -15.44 19.91
CA PHE A 38 1.62 -14.70 19.89
C PHE A 38 1.15 -14.42 18.45
N LYS A 39 2.08 -14.10 17.55
CA LYS A 39 1.81 -13.93 16.11
C LYS A 39 1.18 -15.19 15.53
N LYS A 40 1.75 -16.36 15.84
CA LYS A 40 1.17 -17.64 15.42
C LYS A 40 -0.28 -17.80 15.91
N TYR A 41 -0.58 -17.42 17.14
CA TYR A 41 -1.93 -17.47 17.69
C TYR A 41 -2.88 -16.42 17.10
N LYS A 42 -2.37 -15.27 16.69
CA LYS A 42 -3.16 -14.24 16.05
C LYS A 42 -3.50 -14.58 14.60
N THR A 43 -2.59 -15.26 13.90
CA THR A 43 -2.80 -15.72 12.51
C THR A 43 -3.73 -16.92 12.45
N ASP A 44 -3.61 -17.88 13.41
CA ASP A 44 -4.51 -19.03 13.55
C ASP A 44 -5.30 -18.85 14.86
N ILE A 45 -6.31 -17.98 14.80
CA ILE A 45 -7.03 -17.53 15.99
C ILE A 45 -8.04 -18.54 16.53
N ASP A 46 -8.51 -19.49 15.72
CA ASP A 46 -9.52 -20.46 16.08
C ASP A 46 -9.07 -21.35 17.23
N ARG A 47 -7.82 -21.78 17.16
CA ARG A 47 -7.24 -22.67 18.18
C ARG A 47 -7.11 -22.03 19.56
N PRO A 48 -6.51 -20.85 19.72
CA PRO A 48 -6.43 -20.17 21.02
C PRO A 48 -7.81 -19.76 21.55
N ILE A 49 -8.71 -19.26 20.69
CA ILE A 49 -10.07 -18.89 21.12
C ILE A 49 -10.81 -20.13 21.62
N SER A 50 -10.79 -21.24 20.92
CA SER A 50 -11.43 -22.49 21.36
C SER A 50 -10.91 -22.95 22.71
N ALA A 51 -9.61 -22.86 22.96
CA ALA A 51 -9.01 -23.20 24.26
C ALA A 51 -9.48 -22.29 25.39
N ILE A 52 -9.48 -20.97 25.14
CA ILE A 52 -9.87 -19.95 26.11
C ILE A 52 -11.37 -20.11 26.46
N LEU A 53 -12.24 -20.18 25.42
CA LEU A 53 -13.70 -20.32 25.61
C LEU A 53 -14.05 -21.62 26.33
N THR A 54 -13.39 -22.72 25.98
CA THR A 54 -13.61 -24.03 26.65
C THR A 54 -13.31 -23.92 28.14
N LEU A 55 -12.12 -23.40 28.50
CA LEU A 55 -11.71 -23.31 29.89
C LEU A 55 -12.60 -22.31 30.66
N ASN A 56 -12.97 -21.20 30.03
CA ASN A 56 -13.87 -20.20 30.61
C ASN A 56 -15.26 -20.79 30.88
N THR A 57 -15.84 -21.50 29.93
CA THR A 57 -17.15 -22.15 30.07
C THR A 57 -17.14 -23.21 31.15
N ILE A 58 -16.09 -24.04 31.23
CA ILE A 58 -15.93 -25.04 32.30
C ILE A 58 -15.88 -24.33 33.66
N ALA A 59 -15.06 -23.27 33.78
CA ALA A 59 -14.93 -22.52 35.03
C ALA A 59 -16.27 -21.92 35.48
N HIS A 60 -17.01 -21.29 34.58
CA HIS A 60 -18.34 -20.73 34.90
C HIS A 60 -19.36 -21.80 35.28
N THR A 61 -19.45 -22.87 34.47
CA THR A 61 -20.47 -23.91 34.69
C THR A 61 -20.23 -24.68 35.99
N VAL A 62 -18.98 -25.17 36.18
CA VAL A 62 -18.62 -25.92 37.38
C VAL A 62 -18.65 -25.00 38.64
N GLY A 63 -18.18 -23.75 38.48
CA GLY A 63 -18.21 -22.77 39.55
C GLY A 63 -19.63 -22.43 40.02
N ALA A 64 -20.51 -22.09 39.09
CA ALA A 64 -21.89 -21.76 39.38
C ALA A 64 -22.68 -22.98 39.97
N ALA A 65 -22.51 -24.16 39.38
CA ALA A 65 -23.12 -25.40 39.91
C ALA A 65 -22.61 -25.73 41.30
N GLY A 66 -21.33 -25.60 41.59
CA GLY A 66 -20.76 -25.81 42.92
C GLY A 66 -21.31 -24.85 43.98
N VAL A 67 -21.39 -23.55 43.64
CA VAL A 67 -22.01 -22.53 44.53
C VAL A 67 -23.50 -22.83 44.75
N GLY A 68 -24.22 -23.15 43.66
CA GLY A 68 -25.65 -23.47 43.77
C GLY A 68 -25.91 -24.71 44.63
N ALA A 69 -25.12 -25.76 44.52
CA ALA A 69 -25.24 -26.98 45.34
C ALA A 69 -24.99 -26.67 46.83
N GLN A 70 -23.93 -25.90 47.12
CA GLN A 70 -23.62 -25.48 48.50
C GLN A 70 -24.74 -24.58 49.09
N ALA A 71 -25.26 -23.67 48.30
CA ALA A 71 -26.35 -22.79 48.71
C ALA A 71 -27.63 -23.57 49.05
N ALA A 72 -27.97 -24.58 48.27
CA ALA A 72 -29.11 -25.47 48.53
C ALA A 72 -28.97 -26.24 49.85
N ILE A 73 -27.77 -26.71 50.16
CA ILE A 73 -27.48 -27.43 51.42
C ILE A 73 -27.55 -26.47 52.62
N ILE A 74 -26.99 -25.28 52.52
CA ILE A 74 -26.87 -24.33 53.67
C ILE A 74 -28.22 -23.61 53.96
N PHE A 75 -28.91 -23.19 52.88
CA PHE A 75 -30.07 -22.31 52.98
C PHE A 75 -31.43 -23.01 52.72
N ASN A 76 -31.42 -24.34 52.62
CA ASN A 76 -32.62 -25.17 52.41
C ASN A 76 -33.54 -24.63 51.31
N ASN A 77 -32.99 -24.33 50.14
CA ASN A 77 -33.64 -23.79 48.92
C ASN A 77 -34.33 -22.42 49.02
N SER A 78 -34.51 -21.85 50.24
CA SER A 78 -35.25 -20.60 50.43
C SER A 78 -34.57 -19.38 49.83
N TYR A 79 -33.24 -19.39 49.74
CA TYR A 79 -32.44 -18.28 49.20
C TYR A 79 -31.71 -18.63 47.90
N PHE A 80 -32.06 -19.77 47.29
CA PHE A 80 -31.38 -20.23 46.06
C PHE A 80 -31.39 -19.18 44.95
N GLY A 81 -32.54 -18.52 44.71
CA GLY A 81 -32.65 -17.45 43.71
C GLY A 81 -31.76 -16.25 44.01
N LEU A 82 -31.69 -15.82 45.29
CA LEU A 82 -30.83 -14.70 45.67
C LEU A 82 -29.33 -15.02 45.51
N VAL A 83 -28.91 -16.22 45.97
CA VAL A 83 -27.51 -16.66 45.82
C VAL A 83 -27.13 -16.81 44.34
N SER A 84 -28.02 -17.35 43.51
CA SER A 84 -27.80 -17.42 42.08
C SER A 84 -27.67 -16.05 41.44
N ALA A 85 -28.52 -15.09 41.78
CA ALA A 85 -28.44 -13.71 41.27
C ALA A 85 -27.12 -13.02 41.66
N ILE A 86 -26.73 -13.13 42.95
CA ILE A 86 -25.46 -12.58 43.43
C ILE A 86 -24.28 -13.26 42.74
N THR A 87 -24.28 -14.56 42.58
CA THR A 87 -23.20 -15.31 41.92
C THR A 87 -23.09 -14.90 40.47
N THR A 88 -24.21 -14.79 39.74
CA THR A 88 -24.24 -14.32 38.37
C THR A 88 -23.66 -12.89 38.25
N PHE A 89 -24.06 -11.99 39.15
CA PHE A 89 -23.52 -10.64 39.16
C PHE A 89 -22.00 -10.61 39.43
N LEU A 90 -21.53 -11.39 40.39
CA LEU A 90 -20.10 -11.49 40.70
C LEU A 90 -19.30 -12.07 39.49
N ILE A 91 -19.81 -13.09 38.82
CA ILE A 91 -19.21 -13.65 37.62
C ILE A 91 -19.16 -12.57 36.54
N LEU A 92 -20.28 -11.91 36.24
CA LEU A 92 -20.34 -10.89 35.21
C LEU A 92 -19.34 -9.74 35.45
N VAL A 93 -19.31 -9.22 36.66
CA VAL A 93 -18.44 -8.08 36.97
C VAL A 93 -16.97 -8.50 37.07
N PHE A 94 -16.66 -9.50 37.88
CA PHE A 94 -15.28 -9.85 38.22
C PHE A 94 -14.66 -10.86 37.25
N SER A 95 -15.42 -11.63 36.49
CA SER A 95 -14.87 -12.60 35.54
C SER A 95 -14.99 -12.16 34.09
N GLU A 96 -15.84 -11.18 33.76
CA GLU A 96 -16.00 -10.76 32.36
C GLU A 96 -15.71 -9.27 32.16
N ILE A 97 -16.47 -8.35 32.80
CA ILE A 97 -16.37 -6.91 32.49
C ILE A 97 -14.97 -6.37 32.87
N ILE A 98 -14.60 -6.52 34.15
CA ILE A 98 -13.32 -5.98 34.65
C ILE A 98 -12.12 -6.58 33.87
N PRO A 99 -11.97 -7.91 33.76
CA PRO A 99 -10.80 -8.48 33.12
C PRO A 99 -10.75 -8.17 31.60
N LYS A 100 -11.87 -8.17 30.88
CA LYS A 100 -11.92 -7.78 29.48
C LYS A 100 -11.51 -6.32 29.28
N THR A 101 -12.00 -5.42 30.13
CA THR A 101 -11.59 -4.00 30.08
C THR A 101 -10.09 -3.83 30.36
N LEU A 102 -9.56 -4.53 31.38
CA LEU A 102 -8.14 -4.50 31.68
C LEU A 102 -7.29 -5.06 30.54
N GLY A 103 -7.69 -6.20 29.97
CA GLY A 103 -7.00 -6.80 28.85
C GLY A 103 -6.97 -5.91 27.62
N ALA A 104 -8.11 -5.30 27.29
CA ALA A 104 -8.24 -4.37 26.16
C ALA A 104 -7.49 -3.05 26.38
N SER A 105 -7.40 -2.55 27.62
CA SER A 105 -6.67 -1.31 27.92
C SER A 105 -5.15 -1.48 28.01
N TYR A 106 -4.70 -2.62 28.53
CA TYR A 106 -3.28 -2.86 28.79
C TYR A 106 -2.65 -3.93 27.88
N TRP A 107 -3.25 -4.24 26.76
CA TRP A 107 -2.82 -5.29 25.82
C TRP A 107 -1.35 -5.18 25.42
N LYS A 108 -0.82 -3.95 25.19
CA LYS A 108 0.60 -3.71 24.82
C LYS A 108 1.61 -4.31 25.81
N ARG A 109 1.31 -4.26 27.11
CA ARG A 109 2.17 -4.78 28.18
C ARG A 109 1.93 -6.25 28.46
N MET A 110 0.72 -6.74 28.13
CA MET A 110 0.28 -8.09 28.48
C MET A 110 0.48 -9.12 27.38
N THR A 111 0.90 -8.71 26.17
CA THR A 111 1.06 -9.58 25.00
C THR A 111 1.98 -10.79 25.30
N ASN A 112 3.14 -10.54 25.94
CA ASN A 112 4.08 -11.61 26.27
C ASN A 112 3.51 -12.60 27.29
N PHE A 113 2.85 -12.10 28.34
CA PHE A 113 2.15 -12.92 29.34
C PHE A 113 1.03 -13.73 28.70
N ALA A 114 0.21 -13.12 27.84
CA ALA A 114 -0.87 -13.76 27.15
C ALA A 114 -0.37 -14.91 26.24
N ALA A 115 0.74 -14.72 25.52
CA ALA A 115 1.33 -15.77 24.68
C ALA A 115 1.58 -17.08 25.42
N TYR A 116 2.24 -17.00 26.58
CA TYR A 116 2.55 -18.20 27.38
C TYR A 116 1.32 -18.77 28.10
N THR A 117 0.40 -17.90 28.53
CA THR A 117 -0.86 -18.34 29.18
C THR A 117 -1.75 -19.07 28.17
N ILE A 118 -1.89 -18.55 26.93
CA ILE A 118 -2.60 -19.24 25.86
C ILE A 118 -1.99 -20.60 25.58
N ARG A 119 -0.67 -20.70 25.53
CA ARG A 119 0.03 -21.98 25.34
C ARG A 119 -0.34 -23.00 26.42
N LEU A 120 -0.38 -22.55 27.68
CA LEU A 120 -0.78 -23.41 28.79
C LEU A 120 -2.25 -23.83 28.67
N MET A 121 -3.16 -22.90 28.32
CA MET A 121 -4.58 -23.19 28.14
C MET A 121 -4.80 -24.20 27.03
N ILE A 122 -4.14 -24.03 25.86
CA ILE A 122 -4.21 -25.00 24.76
C ILE A 122 -3.74 -26.37 25.21
N PHE A 123 -2.65 -26.45 25.99
CA PHE A 123 -2.13 -27.72 26.50
C PHE A 123 -3.13 -28.43 27.41
N VAL A 124 -3.75 -27.71 28.34
CA VAL A 124 -4.72 -28.25 29.31
C VAL A 124 -6.01 -28.70 28.61
N THR A 125 -6.47 -27.94 27.61
CA THR A 125 -7.73 -28.22 26.90
C THR A 125 -7.54 -28.97 25.59
N TYR A 126 -6.33 -29.47 25.32
CA TYR A 126 -5.92 -30.07 24.04
C TYR A 126 -6.93 -31.06 23.43
N PRO A 127 -7.47 -32.06 24.16
CA PRO A 127 -8.43 -33.01 23.57
C PRO A 127 -9.73 -32.34 23.10
N LEU A 128 -10.19 -31.31 23.81
CA LEU A 128 -11.39 -30.55 23.44
C LEU A 128 -11.14 -29.63 22.28
N VAL A 129 -9.95 -29.00 22.23
CA VAL A 129 -9.55 -28.13 21.12
C VAL A 129 -9.54 -28.91 19.79
N ILE A 130 -9.01 -30.13 19.75
CA ILE A 130 -9.02 -30.95 18.53
C ILE A 130 -10.46 -31.23 18.06
N LEU A 131 -11.35 -31.51 19.01
CA LEU A 131 -12.77 -31.76 18.68
C LEU A 131 -13.40 -30.51 18.06
N PHE A 132 -13.17 -29.33 18.62
CA PHE A 132 -13.71 -28.07 18.12
C PHE A 132 -13.06 -27.63 16.81
N GLU A 133 -11.75 -27.80 16.62
CA GLU A 133 -11.09 -27.57 15.33
C GLU A 133 -11.70 -28.41 14.21
N SER A 134 -12.03 -29.69 14.52
CA SER A 134 -12.65 -30.56 13.55
C SER A 134 -14.07 -30.11 13.17
N LEU A 135 -14.81 -29.58 14.14
CA LEU A 135 -16.14 -29.04 13.94
C LEU A 135 -16.10 -27.69 13.18
N SER A 136 -15.18 -26.82 13.53
CA SER A 136 -14.97 -25.51 12.86
C SER A 136 -14.62 -25.71 11.38
N LYS A 137 -13.72 -26.65 11.07
CA LYS A 137 -13.35 -26.99 9.68
C LYS A 137 -14.51 -27.51 8.82
N LEU A 138 -15.54 -28.04 9.45
CA LEU A 138 -16.75 -28.50 8.76
C LEU A 138 -17.67 -27.34 8.37
N ILE A 139 -17.58 -26.20 9.10
CA ILE A 139 -18.48 -25.05 8.99
C ILE A 139 -17.84 -23.90 8.24
N SER A 140 -16.53 -23.71 8.40
CA SER A 140 -15.80 -22.58 7.83
C SER A 140 -15.25 -22.90 6.43
N PRO A 141 -15.57 -22.13 5.38
CA PRO A 141 -14.94 -22.27 4.08
C PRO A 141 -13.45 -21.94 4.17
N LYS A 142 -12.62 -22.69 3.43
CA LYS A 142 -11.18 -22.48 3.30
C LYS A 142 -10.87 -21.37 2.29
N GLU A 143 -11.25 -20.15 2.54
CA GLU A 143 -10.69 -19.04 1.80
C GLU A 143 -9.59 -18.38 2.67
N GLN A 144 -8.35 -18.49 2.19
CA GLN A 144 -7.28 -17.62 2.67
C GLN A 144 -7.57 -16.24 2.08
N GLU A 145 -8.33 -15.44 2.81
CA GLU A 145 -8.46 -14.03 2.49
C GLU A 145 -7.08 -13.38 2.62
N VAL A 146 -6.72 -12.59 1.60
CA VAL A 146 -5.59 -11.67 1.69
C VAL A 146 -5.89 -10.76 2.88
N THR A 147 -5.10 -10.90 3.93
CA THR A 147 -5.39 -10.30 5.24
C THR A 147 -5.31 -8.77 5.27
N ILE A 148 -4.70 -8.15 4.26
CA ILE A 148 -4.60 -6.68 4.13
C ILE A 148 -4.67 -6.33 2.64
N SER A 149 -5.66 -5.52 2.25
CA SER A 149 -5.78 -4.99 0.89
C SER A 149 -5.06 -3.64 0.74
N ARG A 150 -4.82 -3.20 -0.51
CA ARG A 150 -4.25 -1.88 -0.79
C ARG A 150 -5.15 -0.75 -0.26
N GLU A 151 -6.47 -0.94 -0.33
CA GLU A 151 -7.48 -0.02 0.17
C GLU A 151 -7.41 0.11 1.70
N GLU A 152 -7.18 -1.00 2.41
CA GLU A 152 -6.98 -0.97 3.87
C GLU A 152 -5.70 -0.23 4.25
N VAL A 153 -4.59 -0.43 3.51
CA VAL A 153 -3.35 0.34 3.73
C VAL A 153 -3.59 1.83 3.47
N SER A 154 -4.29 2.18 2.38
CA SER A 154 -4.66 3.56 2.06
C SER A 154 -5.49 4.19 3.18
N ALA A 155 -6.50 3.46 3.71
CA ALA A 155 -7.32 3.92 4.82
C ALA A 155 -6.50 4.11 6.11
N MET A 156 -5.55 3.21 6.41
CA MET A 156 -4.67 3.34 7.57
C MET A 156 -3.77 4.59 7.49
N VAL A 157 -3.29 4.94 6.30
CA VAL A 157 -2.49 6.15 6.09
C VAL A 157 -3.33 7.41 6.33
N ASN A 158 -4.59 7.44 5.86
CA ASN A 158 -5.49 8.56 6.12
C ASN A 158 -5.78 8.74 7.62
N VAL A 159 -6.02 7.64 8.34
CA VAL A 159 -6.18 7.68 9.81
C VAL A 159 -4.89 8.20 10.47
N GLY A 160 -3.72 7.79 9.97
CA GLY A 160 -2.44 8.28 10.47
C GLY A 160 -2.25 9.79 10.28
N GLU A 161 -2.76 10.38 9.19
CA GLU A 161 -2.78 11.83 8.99
C GLU A 161 -3.72 12.51 10.01
N GLU A 162 -4.96 11.98 10.18
CA GLU A 162 -5.93 12.51 11.15
C GLU A 162 -5.39 12.50 12.59
N GLU A 163 -4.63 11.45 12.96
CA GLU A 163 -4.01 11.32 14.28
C GLU A 163 -2.67 12.10 14.41
N GLY A 164 -2.21 12.75 13.33
CA GLY A 164 -0.97 13.54 13.32
C GLY A 164 0.32 12.71 13.29
N VAL A 165 0.25 11.45 12.85
CA VAL A 165 1.41 10.57 12.63
C VAL A 165 2.13 10.92 11.33
N PHE A 166 1.37 11.32 10.30
CA PHE A 166 1.85 11.76 9.00
C PHE A 166 1.43 13.20 8.74
N GLU A 167 2.27 13.94 8.01
CA GLU A 167 1.88 15.22 7.41
C GLU A 167 1.03 14.98 6.14
N GLN A 168 0.23 15.98 5.76
CA GLN A 168 -0.62 15.89 4.56
C GLN A 168 0.21 15.61 3.28
N SER A 169 1.40 16.17 3.18
CA SER A 169 2.35 15.92 2.08
C SER A 169 2.81 14.46 2.04
N GLU A 170 3.13 13.88 3.17
CA GLU A 170 3.55 12.49 3.30
C GLU A 170 2.41 11.53 2.93
N ASN A 171 1.19 11.80 3.43
CA ASN A 171 0.00 11.03 3.06
C ASN A 171 -0.21 11.03 1.55
N LYS A 172 -0.16 12.23 0.91
CA LYS A 172 -0.34 12.36 -0.54
C LYS A 172 0.65 11.50 -1.32
N ILE A 173 1.93 11.50 -0.95
CA ILE A 173 2.98 10.69 -1.58
C ILE A 173 2.66 9.20 -1.45
N ILE A 174 2.30 8.73 -0.25
CA ILE A 174 1.98 7.32 -0.01
C ILE A 174 0.74 6.90 -0.81
N GLN A 175 -0.30 7.75 -0.87
CA GLN A 175 -1.51 7.49 -1.65
C GLN A 175 -1.21 7.38 -3.14
N ASN A 176 -0.37 8.28 -3.69
CA ASN A 176 0.04 8.24 -5.09
C ASN A 176 0.85 6.97 -5.40
N LEU A 177 1.76 6.59 -4.49
CA LEU A 177 2.56 5.37 -4.66
C LEU A 177 1.68 4.10 -4.69
N ILE A 178 0.66 4.02 -3.82
CA ILE A 178 -0.30 2.91 -3.81
C ILE A 178 -1.07 2.82 -5.13
N LYS A 179 -1.35 3.96 -5.77
CA LYS A 179 -2.10 4.06 -7.03
C LYS A 179 -1.24 3.92 -8.28
N LEU A 180 0.09 3.92 -8.16
CA LEU A 180 1.01 4.00 -9.29
C LEU A 180 0.76 2.95 -10.37
N ASP A 181 0.42 1.71 -9.99
CA ASP A 181 0.09 0.62 -10.92
C ASP A 181 -1.19 0.89 -11.75
N SER A 182 -2.07 1.75 -11.26
CA SER A 182 -3.33 2.09 -11.95
C SER A 182 -3.21 3.28 -12.89
N ILE A 183 -2.13 4.06 -12.79
CA ILE A 183 -1.89 5.22 -13.65
C ILE A 183 -1.26 4.75 -14.94
N LYS A 184 -1.80 5.20 -16.07
CA LYS A 184 -1.32 4.86 -17.42
C LYS A 184 -0.24 5.81 -17.89
N ALA A 185 0.63 5.33 -18.78
CA ALA A 185 1.66 6.16 -19.40
C ALA A 185 1.06 7.41 -20.06
N TYR A 186 -0.10 7.27 -20.71
CA TYR A 186 -0.83 8.39 -21.34
C TYR A 186 -1.18 9.52 -20.37
N ASP A 187 -1.44 9.19 -19.10
CA ASP A 187 -1.87 10.16 -18.08
C ASP A 187 -0.70 10.97 -17.52
N ALA A 188 0.54 10.46 -17.63
CA ALA A 188 1.74 11.08 -17.05
C ALA A 188 2.77 11.54 -18.09
N MET A 189 2.70 11.06 -19.33
CA MET A 189 3.68 11.40 -20.36
C MET A 189 3.65 12.88 -20.74
N THR A 190 4.79 13.41 -21.18
CA THR A 190 4.87 14.65 -21.93
C THR A 190 4.37 14.39 -23.36
N PRO A 191 3.20 14.99 -23.77
CA PRO A 191 2.58 14.69 -25.06
C PRO A 191 3.44 15.12 -26.26
N ARG A 192 3.34 14.39 -27.36
CA ARG A 192 4.09 14.66 -28.62
C ARG A 192 3.98 16.09 -29.14
N VAL A 193 2.86 16.76 -28.90
CA VAL A 193 2.59 18.12 -29.40
C VAL A 193 3.42 19.20 -28.72
N VAL A 194 4.03 18.87 -27.59
CA VAL A 194 4.91 19.75 -26.79
C VAL A 194 6.32 19.18 -26.65
N SER A 195 6.55 17.92 -27.01
CA SER A 195 7.86 17.27 -26.98
C SER A 195 8.79 17.88 -28.04
N ALA A 196 10.02 18.18 -27.67
CA ALA A 196 11.06 18.60 -28.59
C ALA A 196 11.66 17.35 -29.26
N ILE A 197 11.48 17.21 -30.56
CA ILE A 197 12.03 16.11 -31.39
C ILE A 197 12.84 16.67 -32.56
N ALA A 198 13.89 15.98 -32.96
CA ALA A 198 14.79 16.42 -34.05
C ALA A 198 14.90 15.37 -35.16
N SER A 199 15.22 15.81 -36.38
CA SER A 199 15.54 14.86 -37.46
C SER A 199 16.93 14.27 -37.25
N GLU A 200 17.09 12.94 -37.43
CA GLU A 200 18.42 12.30 -37.38
C GLU A 200 19.38 12.77 -38.51
N ASN A 201 18.80 13.36 -39.55
CA ASN A 201 19.59 13.94 -40.66
C ASN A 201 20.11 15.37 -40.35
N MET A 202 19.65 16.00 -39.26
CA MET A 202 20.13 17.31 -38.83
C MET A 202 21.59 17.23 -38.41
N THR A 203 22.39 18.23 -38.83
CA THR A 203 23.79 18.35 -38.41
C THR A 203 23.89 18.94 -36.99
N LEU A 204 24.98 18.66 -36.29
CA LEU A 204 25.25 19.26 -34.98
C LEU A 204 25.30 20.78 -35.02
N LYS A 205 25.75 21.38 -36.12
CA LYS A 205 25.74 22.83 -36.35
C LYS A 205 24.33 23.40 -36.42
N GLU A 206 23.40 22.73 -37.08
CA GLU A 206 22.01 23.12 -37.18
C GLU A 206 21.33 22.97 -35.83
N PHE A 207 21.54 21.83 -35.14
CA PHE A 207 21.06 21.55 -33.83
C PHE A 207 21.43 22.63 -32.79
N TYR A 208 22.69 23.07 -32.79
CA TYR A 208 23.19 24.10 -31.88
C TYR A 208 22.58 25.48 -32.12
N LYS A 209 22.18 25.77 -33.36
CA LYS A 209 21.56 27.06 -33.71
C LYS A 209 20.10 27.16 -33.33
N ASP A 210 19.46 26.04 -33.12
CA ASP A 210 18.04 26.01 -32.75
C ASP A 210 17.89 26.03 -31.23
N SER A 211 17.39 27.15 -30.72
CA SER A 211 17.19 27.37 -29.28
C SER A 211 16.15 26.45 -28.65
N SER A 212 15.28 25.80 -29.45
CA SER A 212 14.25 24.89 -28.96
C SER A 212 14.82 23.65 -28.26
N TYR A 213 16.08 23.28 -28.55
CA TYR A 213 16.74 22.13 -27.95
C TYR A 213 17.61 22.46 -26.72
N LEU A 214 17.82 23.74 -26.43
CA LEU A 214 18.77 24.16 -25.39
C LEU A 214 18.38 23.77 -23.97
N HIS A 215 17.09 23.59 -23.73
CA HIS A 215 16.56 23.30 -22.39
C HIS A 215 16.37 21.80 -22.13
N HIS A 216 16.53 20.94 -23.15
CA HIS A 216 16.31 19.52 -23.03
C HIS A 216 17.61 18.73 -22.96
N SER A 217 17.78 17.84 -21.99
CA SER A 217 18.97 17.00 -21.83
C SER A 217 18.99 15.81 -22.79
N ARG A 218 17.80 15.32 -23.16
CA ARG A 218 17.58 14.19 -24.07
C ARG A 218 16.59 14.58 -25.14
N ILE A 219 16.94 14.41 -26.38
CA ILE A 219 16.11 14.81 -27.51
C ILE A 219 15.83 13.59 -28.36
N PRO A 220 14.58 13.12 -28.45
CA PRO A 220 14.19 12.05 -29.37
C PRO A 220 14.44 12.44 -30.81
N VAL A 221 14.89 11.46 -31.63
CA VAL A 221 15.20 11.69 -33.03
C VAL A 221 14.39 10.75 -33.93
N TYR A 222 14.01 11.25 -35.11
CA TYR A 222 13.25 10.52 -36.12
C TYR A 222 13.97 10.50 -37.47
N ALA A 223 13.76 9.43 -38.29
CA ALA A 223 14.34 9.30 -39.61
C ALA A 223 13.52 10.03 -40.68
N ASP A 224 12.41 9.45 -41.07
CA ASP A 224 11.60 9.92 -42.22
C ASP A 224 10.40 10.75 -41.80
N SER A 225 9.76 10.39 -40.68
CA SER A 225 8.55 11.04 -40.18
C SER A 225 8.62 11.25 -38.67
N PRO A 226 8.16 12.41 -38.18
CA PRO A 226 8.04 12.70 -36.75
C PRO A 226 7.14 11.71 -35.97
N GLU A 227 6.39 10.86 -36.65
CA GLU A 227 5.55 9.83 -36.03
C GLU A 227 6.33 8.60 -35.61
N PHE A 228 7.55 8.40 -36.19
CA PHE A 228 8.37 7.22 -35.91
C PHE A 228 9.74 7.62 -35.36
N ILE A 229 9.84 7.64 -34.05
CA ILE A 229 11.09 7.93 -33.35
C ILE A 229 12.01 6.72 -33.44
N THR A 230 13.25 6.95 -33.81
CA THR A 230 14.28 5.91 -34.00
C THR A 230 15.22 5.78 -32.81
N GLY A 231 15.26 6.76 -31.91
CA GLY A 231 16.12 6.80 -30.73
C GLY A 231 16.15 8.19 -30.11
N TYR A 232 17.18 8.45 -29.33
CA TYR A 232 17.40 9.77 -28.75
C TYR A 232 18.87 10.15 -28.74
N ILE A 233 19.17 11.44 -28.62
CA ILE A 233 20.54 11.96 -28.40
C ILE A 233 20.65 12.57 -27.01
N LEU A 234 21.86 12.57 -26.47
CA LEU A 234 22.23 13.34 -25.30
C LEU A 234 22.78 14.69 -25.74
N ARG A 235 22.17 15.80 -25.29
CA ARG A 235 22.67 17.15 -25.57
C ARG A 235 24.14 17.30 -25.16
N ARG A 236 24.54 16.76 -24.00
CA ARG A 236 25.91 16.79 -23.53
C ARG A 236 26.90 16.21 -24.56
N GLU A 237 26.59 15.05 -25.12
CA GLU A 237 27.39 14.38 -26.11
C GLU A 237 27.48 15.19 -27.42
N ALA A 238 26.35 15.75 -27.86
CA ALA A 238 26.32 16.67 -28.99
C ALA A 238 27.23 17.88 -28.80
N LEU A 239 27.24 18.47 -27.59
CA LEU A 239 28.13 19.59 -27.27
C LEU A 239 29.62 19.19 -27.19
N GLU A 240 29.93 17.98 -26.74
CA GLU A 240 31.29 17.44 -26.72
C GLU A 240 31.84 17.30 -28.19
N TYR A 241 31.01 16.78 -29.11
CA TYR A 241 31.38 16.74 -30.55
C TYR A 241 31.59 18.12 -31.17
N LEU A 242 30.73 19.10 -30.80
CA LEU A 242 30.87 20.47 -31.25
C LEU A 242 32.14 21.15 -30.72
N ALA A 243 32.58 20.84 -29.51
CA ALA A 243 33.81 21.32 -28.92
C ALA A 243 35.07 20.73 -29.66
N ASP A 244 34.91 19.57 -30.28
CA ASP A 244 35.93 18.93 -31.15
C ASP A 244 35.87 19.41 -32.61
N ASP A 245 35.15 20.52 -32.92
CA ASP A 245 34.94 21.08 -34.26
C ASP A 245 34.22 20.13 -35.26
N LYS A 246 33.46 19.14 -34.75
CA LYS A 246 32.76 18.12 -35.58
C LYS A 246 31.36 18.62 -35.99
N PHE A 247 31.27 19.77 -36.66
CA PHE A 247 30.01 20.45 -36.96
C PHE A 247 29.08 19.72 -37.93
N GLU A 248 29.65 18.90 -38.84
CA GLU A 248 28.91 18.22 -39.93
C GLU A 248 28.43 16.82 -39.54
N VAL A 249 28.73 16.33 -38.35
CA VAL A 249 28.19 15.07 -37.80
C VAL A 249 26.68 15.17 -37.66
N LYS A 250 25.97 14.14 -38.08
CA LYS A 250 24.49 14.10 -37.97
C LYS A 250 24.05 13.55 -36.62
N LEU A 251 22.86 13.95 -36.19
CA LEU A 251 22.27 13.45 -34.95
C LEU A 251 22.07 11.93 -34.96
N GLY A 252 21.79 11.35 -36.15
CA GLY A 252 21.69 9.91 -36.34
C GLY A 252 23.00 9.14 -36.06
N ASP A 253 24.16 9.77 -36.24
CA ASP A 253 25.47 9.15 -36.00
C ASP A 253 25.77 9.00 -34.48
N ILE A 254 25.17 9.81 -33.65
CA ILE A 254 25.33 9.83 -32.18
C ILE A 254 24.07 9.36 -31.46
N ARG A 255 23.11 8.81 -32.19
CA ARG A 255 21.84 8.32 -31.63
C ARG A 255 22.07 7.12 -30.75
N ARG A 256 21.26 7.05 -29.68
CA ARG A 256 21.12 5.93 -28.76
C ARG A 256 19.74 5.29 -28.91
N ASP A 257 19.64 4.02 -28.61
CA ASP A 257 18.37 3.32 -28.59
C ASP A 257 17.50 3.86 -27.45
N ILE A 258 16.18 3.88 -27.64
CA ILE A 258 15.20 4.33 -26.66
C ILE A 258 14.22 3.18 -26.36
N PRO A 259 14.00 2.82 -25.10
CA PRO A 259 12.95 1.86 -24.75
C PRO A 259 11.57 2.45 -25.08
N TYR A 260 10.65 1.61 -25.53
CA TYR A 260 9.30 2.03 -25.88
C TYR A 260 8.24 1.20 -25.16
N PHE A 261 7.11 1.84 -24.85
CA PHE A 261 5.99 1.25 -24.16
C PHE A 261 4.68 1.71 -24.80
N ASN A 262 3.65 0.88 -24.65
CA ASN A 262 2.30 1.26 -25.07
C ASN A 262 1.72 2.34 -24.13
N GLU A 263 0.90 3.23 -24.67
CA GLU A 263 0.24 4.31 -23.91
C GLU A 263 -0.64 3.80 -22.75
N GLU A 264 -1.13 2.55 -22.82
CA GLU A 264 -1.90 1.88 -21.79
C GLU A 264 -1.05 1.16 -20.72
N ALA A 265 0.27 1.12 -20.88
CA ALA A 265 1.18 0.52 -19.88
C ALA A 265 1.12 1.26 -18.55
N SER A 266 1.29 0.56 -17.43
CA SER A 266 1.34 1.21 -16.12
C SER A 266 2.66 1.96 -15.94
N ILE A 267 2.61 3.08 -15.23
CA ILE A 267 3.83 3.85 -14.89
C ILE A 267 4.77 3.00 -14.03
N SER A 268 4.24 2.13 -13.19
CA SER A 268 5.02 1.23 -12.34
C SER A 268 5.91 0.29 -13.17
N ASP A 269 5.34 -0.34 -14.22
CA ASP A 269 6.08 -1.24 -15.11
C ASP A 269 7.19 -0.50 -15.88
N ILE A 270 6.87 0.73 -16.34
CA ILE A 270 7.83 1.58 -17.05
C ILE A 270 8.97 1.99 -16.11
N TRP A 271 8.64 2.37 -14.87
CA TRP A 271 9.63 2.75 -13.86
C TRP A 271 10.62 1.61 -13.58
N GLU A 272 10.11 0.40 -13.34
CA GLU A 272 10.97 -0.78 -13.12
C GLU A 272 11.89 -1.03 -14.32
N ALA A 273 11.35 -0.98 -15.53
CA ALA A 273 12.12 -1.19 -16.75
C ALA A 273 13.20 -0.11 -16.96
N LEU A 274 12.89 1.16 -16.72
CA LEU A 274 13.87 2.25 -16.81
C LEU A 274 15.02 2.07 -15.82
N LEU A 275 14.72 1.67 -14.58
CA LEU A 275 15.74 1.41 -13.55
C LEU A 275 16.62 0.21 -13.92
N GLU A 276 16.02 -0.90 -14.38
CA GLU A 276 16.74 -2.11 -14.77
C GLU A 276 17.70 -1.85 -15.93
N HIS A 277 17.27 -1.13 -16.96
CA HIS A 277 18.07 -0.79 -18.15
C HIS A 277 18.97 0.43 -17.95
N LYS A 278 18.88 1.13 -16.79
CA LYS A 278 19.61 2.38 -16.49
C LYS A 278 19.31 3.49 -17.49
N GLU A 279 18.09 3.50 -17.99
CA GLU A 279 17.58 4.54 -18.87
C GLU A 279 16.78 5.58 -18.07
N GLN A 280 16.63 6.77 -18.59
CA GLN A 280 15.91 7.87 -17.93
C GLN A 280 14.80 8.46 -18.79
N ILE A 281 14.59 7.91 -19.98
CA ILE A 281 13.57 8.32 -20.93
C ILE A 281 13.00 7.10 -21.62
N ALA A 282 11.68 7.07 -21.80
CA ALA A 282 10.95 6.09 -22.56
C ALA A 282 10.11 6.77 -23.65
N LEU A 283 9.94 6.09 -24.76
CA LEU A 283 9.03 6.47 -25.82
C LEU A 283 7.66 5.85 -25.55
N ILE A 284 6.61 6.65 -25.64
CA ILE A 284 5.24 6.16 -25.55
C ILE A 284 4.61 6.12 -26.93
N ILE A 285 4.07 4.96 -27.29
CA ILE A 285 3.51 4.68 -28.61
C ILE A 285 2.07 4.14 -28.48
N ASP A 286 1.27 4.34 -29.53
CA ASP A 286 -0.05 3.71 -29.64
C ASP A 286 0.02 2.26 -30.15
N GLU A 287 -1.13 1.65 -30.37
CA GLU A 287 -1.26 0.29 -30.92
C GLU A 287 -0.70 0.12 -32.37
N TYR A 288 -0.52 1.23 -33.09
CA TYR A 288 0.03 1.25 -34.45
C TYR A 288 1.54 1.56 -34.47
N GLY A 289 2.17 1.76 -33.32
CA GLY A 289 3.58 2.13 -33.18
C GLY A 289 3.86 3.61 -33.43
N CYS A 290 2.83 4.47 -33.47
CA CYS A 290 2.99 5.90 -33.66
C CYS A 290 3.34 6.60 -32.34
N PHE A 291 4.24 7.56 -32.41
CA PHE A 291 4.69 8.38 -31.30
C PHE A 291 3.54 9.18 -30.65
N GLN A 292 3.28 8.95 -29.38
CA GLN A 292 2.29 9.68 -28.57
C GLN A 292 2.94 10.67 -27.61
N GLY A 293 4.10 10.34 -27.06
CA GLY A 293 4.80 11.18 -26.12
C GLY A 293 6.06 10.53 -25.56
N ILE A 294 6.70 11.21 -24.64
CA ILE A 294 7.83 10.70 -23.85
C ILE A 294 7.46 10.63 -22.38
N LEU A 295 8.04 9.68 -21.67
CA LEU A 295 7.94 9.56 -20.22
C LEU A 295 9.36 9.48 -19.66
N THR A 296 9.68 10.35 -18.72
CA THR A 296 10.98 10.37 -18.05
C THR A 296 10.86 9.90 -16.60
N LEU A 297 11.97 9.60 -15.95
CA LEU A 297 11.99 9.34 -14.50
C LEU A 297 11.50 10.55 -13.70
N GLU A 298 11.66 11.75 -14.24
CA GLU A 298 11.20 13.00 -13.65
C GLU A 298 9.67 13.04 -13.60
N ASP A 299 8.97 12.77 -14.73
CA ASP A 299 7.50 12.68 -14.80
C ASP A 299 6.94 11.65 -13.81
N ILE A 300 7.65 10.52 -13.64
CA ILE A 300 7.26 9.47 -12.67
C ILE A 300 7.39 9.98 -11.23
N ILE A 301 8.49 10.66 -10.91
CA ILE A 301 8.72 11.24 -9.58
C ILE A 301 7.68 12.32 -9.30
N GLU A 302 7.38 13.20 -10.25
CA GLU A 302 6.32 14.20 -10.15
C GLU A 302 4.96 13.57 -9.85
N THR A 303 4.63 12.50 -10.54
CA THR A 303 3.41 11.73 -10.31
C THR A 303 3.35 11.17 -8.87
N ILE A 304 4.47 10.64 -8.36
CA ILE A 304 4.56 10.14 -6.98
C ILE A 304 4.43 11.27 -5.96
N LEU A 305 5.15 12.37 -6.16
CA LEU A 305 5.11 13.54 -5.27
C LEU A 305 3.76 14.28 -5.36
N GLY A 306 3.07 14.15 -6.49
CA GLY A 306 1.82 14.86 -6.79
C GLY A 306 2.02 16.37 -6.92
N LEU A 307 3.17 16.76 -7.44
CA LEU A 307 3.57 18.14 -7.72
C LEU A 307 4.51 18.16 -8.93
N GLU A 308 4.53 19.27 -9.66
CA GLU A 308 5.46 19.51 -10.77
C GLU A 308 6.81 19.99 -10.22
N ILE A 309 7.89 19.43 -10.77
CA ILE A 309 9.28 19.86 -10.50
C ILE A 309 9.63 20.90 -11.55
N ILE A 310 9.64 22.18 -11.16
CA ILE A 310 9.91 23.30 -12.07
C ILE A 310 11.40 23.60 -12.01
N ASP A 311 12.12 23.48 -13.14
CA ASP A 311 13.51 23.93 -13.28
C ASP A 311 13.57 25.45 -13.47
N GLU A 312 14.70 26.06 -13.14
CA GLU A 312 14.94 27.51 -13.25
C GLU A 312 14.73 28.06 -14.67
N MET A 313 14.74 27.19 -15.68
CA MET A 313 14.61 27.53 -17.10
C MET A 313 13.25 27.16 -17.70
N ASP A 314 12.34 26.55 -16.91
CA ASP A 314 11.04 26.14 -17.38
C ASP A 314 10.07 27.33 -17.47
N GLU A 315 9.60 27.60 -18.68
CA GLU A 315 8.55 28.61 -18.92
C GLU A 315 7.13 28.07 -18.58
N VAL A 316 6.98 26.75 -18.51
CA VAL A 316 5.71 26.05 -18.29
C VAL A 316 5.93 24.88 -17.33
N GLY A 317 5.20 24.87 -16.21
CA GLY A 317 5.31 23.82 -15.21
C GLY A 317 4.66 22.51 -15.62
N ASP A 318 3.41 22.53 -16.12
CA ASP A 318 2.64 21.33 -16.51
C ASP A 318 2.52 21.23 -18.04
N MET A 319 3.28 20.29 -18.62
CA MET A 319 3.31 20.07 -20.07
C MET A 319 2.02 19.45 -20.61
N GLN A 320 1.27 18.71 -19.81
CA GLN A 320 -0.05 18.20 -20.19
C GLN A 320 -1.10 19.30 -20.24
N GLN A 321 -1.11 20.19 -19.22
CA GLN A 321 -1.99 21.35 -19.24
C GLN A 321 -1.65 22.26 -20.42
N TYR A 322 -0.39 22.49 -20.67
CA TYR A 322 0.07 23.31 -21.82
C TYR A 322 -0.34 22.70 -23.17
N ALA A 323 -0.26 21.39 -23.33
CA ALA A 323 -0.75 20.70 -24.52
C ALA A 323 -2.26 20.89 -24.72
N ARG A 324 -3.06 20.82 -23.65
CA ARG A 324 -4.52 21.08 -23.68
C ARG A 324 -4.82 22.54 -24.06
N GLU A 325 -4.11 23.49 -23.48
CA GLU A 325 -4.27 24.92 -23.80
C GLU A 325 -3.90 25.23 -25.26
N ARG A 326 -2.82 24.64 -25.77
CA ARG A 326 -2.44 24.74 -27.20
C ARG A 326 -3.52 24.16 -28.12
N TRP A 327 -4.12 23.04 -27.71
CA TRP A 327 -5.23 22.45 -28.46
C TRP A 327 -6.46 23.36 -28.48
N GLU A 328 -6.87 23.92 -27.36
CA GLU A 328 -7.98 24.87 -27.28
C GLU A 328 -7.75 26.12 -28.12
N GLN A 329 -6.55 26.66 -28.13
CA GLN A 329 -6.17 27.79 -28.98
C GLN A 329 -6.26 27.43 -30.46
N ARG A 330 -5.81 26.24 -30.85
CA ARG A 330 -5.97 25.73 -32.22
C ARG A 330 -7.44 25.55 -32.59
N GLN A 331 -8.22 24.94 -31.71
CA GLN A 331 -9.68 24.80 -31.97
C GLN A 331 -10.37 26.16 -32.18
N LYS A 332 -10.04 27.19 -31.38
CA LYS A 332 -10.58 28.54 -31.56
C LYS A 332 -10.18 29.12 -32.93
N LYS A 333 -9.00 28.79 -33.42
CA LYS A 333 -8.51 29.22 -34.75
C LYS A 333 -9.19 28.45 -35.88
N TYR A 334 -9.50 27.17 -35.71
CA TYR A 334 -10.15 26.31 -36.71
C TYR A 334 -11.68 26.40 -36.68
N LYS A 335 -12.31 26.76 -35.54
CA LYS A 335 -13.77 27.05 -35.48
C LYS A 335 -14.21 28.22 -36.35
N LYS A 336 -13.27 29.00 -36.90
CA LYS A 336 -13.54 30.00 -37.93
C LYS A 336 -13.70 29.40 -39.36
N ILE A 337 -13.38 28.12 -39.52
CA ILE A 337 -13.66 27.36 -40.74
C ILE A 337 -14.96 26.61 -40.45
N THR A 338 -16.08 27.32 -40.55
CA THR A 338 -17.44 26.74 -40.52
C THR A 338 -17.55 25.76 -41.67
N LEU A 339 -17.93 24.52 -41.38
CA LEU A 339 -18.51 23.63 -42.37
C LEU A 339 -19.72 24.34 -42.93
N PRO A 340 -19.91 24.42 -44.25
CA PRO A 340 -21.13 24.94 -44.84
C PRO A 340 -22.32 24.08 -44.38
N GLU A 341 -23.44 24.72 -43.99
CA GLU A 341 -24.69 24.08 -43.61
C GLU A 341 -25.21 23.14 -44.70
#